data_699899f30bfadf2504b3befa887621d2
#
_entry.id   699899f30bfadf2504b3befa887621d2
#
_cell.length_a   1.000
_cell.length_b   1.000
_cell.length_c   1.000
_cell.angle_alpha   90.00
_cell.angle_beta   90.00
_cell.angle_gamma   90.00
#
_symmetry.space_group_name_H-M   'P 1'
#
loop_
_entity.id
_entity.type
_entity.pdbx_description
1 polymer ?
#
loop_
_entity_poly.entity_id
_entity_poly.type
_entity_poly.pdbx_seq_one_letter_code
_entity_poly.pdbx_strand_id
1 'polypeptide(L)'
;MLTQTDNELICRTGPGTPMGEYLRRFWIPALCSDEISEPDSPPVRVKILNEELVAYRDTNGDVGLLDNYCPHRRASLFFGRNEECGLRCVYHGWKFDTKGDCVDMPSEPAESNFKDKVKIKAYPARDWGGYIWAYMGPAEFQPDLPEVGWAMVPDSHRKVSRRLQENNFVQGIEGGIDSSHISFLHFGLPPVLRDDPNYTGRTLTNTDSAPHFLVKNTDYGFVYGANREAENNSYYWRLTPFMLPFFTVIPGGSGDPDQRTYSGHGWVPADDESCWMFTYSWNASRPLNHGEGHDASFLKKEPRTLRAILNKDNDYGIDREVQRTQTFTGIDSISVQDSGIQESMGAICDRTKEHLGTSDSAVIAMRRIYLQACRDLLEGKEPFVPRKGSAYRVRSVADVMDRSVTFEENTKRVAVGVA
;
A
#
# COMPACT_ATOMS: atom_id res chain seq x y z
N MET A 1 -4.63 23.31 7.13
CA MET A 1 -3.22 23.31 7.60
C MET A 1 -3.08 22.49 8.87
N LEU A 2 -2.05 21.69 8.96
CA LEU A 2 -1.65 21.07 10.23
C LEU A 2 -0.72 22.01 11.01
N THR A 3 -0.61 21.78 12.32
CA THR A 3 0.51 22.32 13.08
C THR A 3 1.79 21.54 12.75
N GLN A 4 2.96 22.11 13.02
CA GLN A 4 4.23 21.38 12.86
C GLN A 4 4.21 20.07 13.67
N THR A 5 3.72 20.13 14.91
CA THR A 5 3.59 18.95 15.79
C THR A 5 2.68 17.89 15.20
N ASP A 6 1.52 18.26 14.66
CA ASP A 6 0.60 17.29 14.05
C ASP A 6 1.20 16.68 12.75
N ASN A 7 1.93 17.47 11.96
CA ASN A 7 2.63 16.95 10.78
C ASN A 7 3.69 15.91 11.17
N GLU A 8 4.53 16.23 12.13
CA GLU A 8 5.52 15.27 12.66
C GLU A 8 4.84 14.03 13.23
N LEU A 9 3.74 14.21 13.95
CA LEU A 9 3.03 13.12 14.62
C LEU A 9 2.54 12.03 13.64
N ILE A 10 2.05 12.43 12.47
CA ILE A 10 1.53 11.47 11.47
C ILE A 10 2.62 10.96 10.51
N CYS A 11 3.78 11.63 10.41
CA CYS A 11 4.83 11.28 9.44
C CYS A 11 5.92 10.38 10.01
N ARG A 12 6.13 10.34 11.35
CA ARG A 12 7.19 9.55 11.97
C ARG A 12 6.72 8.14 12.29
N THR A 13 7.40 7.13 11.72
CA THR A 13 6.93 5.73 11.72
C THR A 13 7.87 4.75 12.41
N GLY A 14 8.98 5.23 12.96
CA GLY A 14 9.94 4.40 13.67
C GLY A 14 9.39 3.80 14.97
N PRO A 15 10.10 2.82 15.55
CA PRO A 15 9.75 2.26 16.85
C PRO A 15 9.64 3.35 17.92
N GLY A 16 8.58 3.28 18.74
CA GLY A 16 8.31 4.24 19.81
C GLY A 16 7.68 5.56 19.37
N THR A 17 7.50 5.80 18.06
CA THR A 17 6.72 6.95 17.57
C THR A 17 5.23 6.59 17.58
N PRO A 18 4.32 7.53 17.90
CA PRO A 18 2.88 7.22 17.98
C PRO A 18 2.31 6.63 16.69
N MET A 19 2.63 7.22 15.52
CA MET A 19 2.20 6.66 14.25
C MET A 19 2.83 5.30 13.97
N GLY A 20 4.13 5.12 14.26
CA GLY A 20 4.80 3.83 14.14
C GLY A 20 4.12 2.76 15.01
N GLU A 21 3.77 3.08 16.24
CA GLU A 21 3.06 2.17 17.15
C GLU A 21 1.63 1.88 16.66
N TYR A 22 0.93 2.88 16.09
CA TYR A 22 -0.37 2.67 15.46
C TYR A 22 -0.30 1.72 14.29
N LEU A 23 0.62 1.95 13.35
CA LEU A 23 0.78 1.11 12.17
C LEU A 23 1.14 -0.33 12.54
N ARG A 24 1.90 -0.55 13.60
CA ARG A 24 2.23 -1.89 14.10
C ARG A 24 1.03 -2.69 14.61
N ARG A 25 -0.13 -2.06 14.84
CA ARG A 25 -1.39 -2.75 15.20
C ARG A 25 -2.06 -3.47 14.03
N PHE A 26 -1.50 -3.33 12.81
CA PHE A 26 -2.05 -3.93 11.59
C PHE A 26 -1.11 -5.00 11.04
N TRP A 27 -1.65 -5.92 10.25
CA TRP A 27 -0.84 -6.69 9.32
C TRP A 27 -0.35 -5.77 8.21
N ILE A 28 0.93 -5.80 7.92
CA ILE A 28 1.62 -4.92 6.97
C ILE A 28 2.26 -5.78 5.88
N PRO A 29 2.03 -5.54 4.59
CA PRO A 29 2.78 -6.22 3.54
C PRO A 29 4.24 -5.76 3.55
N ALA A 30 5.15 -6.70 3.59
CA ALA A 30 6.58 -6.47 3.68
C ALA A 30 7.29 -6.61 2.32
N LEU A 31 6.89 -7.60 1.53
CA LEU A 31 7.42 -7.87 0.19
C LEU A 31 6.42 -8.70 -0.62
N CYS A 32 6.66 -8.86 -1.93
CA CYS A 32 5.90 -9.80 -2.74
C CYS A 32 6.34 -11.24 -2.46
N SER A 33 5.41 -12.19 -2.53
CA SER A 33 5.69 -13.62 -2.26
C SER A 33 6.70 -14.22 -3.24
N ASP A 34 6.71 -13.74 -4.49
CA ASP A 34 7.63 -14.19 -5.54
C ASP A 34 9.09 -13.78 -5.30
N GLU A 35 9.36 -12.82 -4.43
CA GLU A 35 10.72 -12.43 -4.06
C GLU A 35 11.43 -13.49 -3.20
N ILE A 36 10.66 -14.39 -2.56
CA ILE A 36 11.15 -15.55 -1.78
C ILE A 36 10.28 -16.78 -2.10
N SER A 37 10.08 -17.08 -3.38
CA SER A 37 9.12 -18.10 -3.84
C SER A 37 9.51 -19.52 -3.44
N GLU A 38 10.80 -19.85 -3.44
CA GLU A 38 11.29 -21.21 -3.26
C GLU A 38 11.89 -21.43 -1.86
N PRO A 39 11.67 -22.59 -1.24
CA PRO A 39 12.40 -22.99 -0.04
C PRO A 39 13.93 -22.88 -0.27
N ASP A 40 14.62 -22.47 0.78
CA ASP A 40 16.08 -22.29 0.80
C ASP A 40 16.62 -21.27 -0.23
N SER A 41 15.72 -20.45 -0.84
CA SER A 41 16.15 -19.34 -1.72
C SER A 41 16.94 -18.29 -0.92
N PRO A 42 17.76 -17.46 -1.62
CA PRO A 42 18.52 -16.40 -0.95
C PRO A 42 17.63 -15.47 -0.13
N PRO A 43 18.07 -15.03 1.05
CA PRO A 43 17.32 -14.08 1.87
C PRO A 43 17.24 -12.70 1.21
N VAL A 44 16.16 -11.98 1.46
CA VAL A 44 15.87 -10.65 0.90
C VAL A 44 15.85 -9.60 2.00
N ARG A 45 16.46 -8.43 1.73
CA ARG A 45 16.36 -7.27 2.62
C ARG A 45 14.96 -6.69 2.60
N VAL A 46 14.45 -6.39 3.77
CA VAL A 46 13.17 -5.71 3.97
C VAL A 46 13.39 -4.51 4.86
N LYS A 47 12.87 -3.34 4.46
CA LYS A 47 12.86 -2.14 5.29
C LYS A 47 11.41 -1.67 5.41
N ILE A 48 10.85 -1.73 6.61
CA ILE A 48 9.48 -1.28 6.92
C ILE A 48 9.45 -0.63 8.30
N LEU A 49 8.68 0.45 8.45
CA LEU A 49 8.52 1.19 9.70
C LEU A 49 9.87 1.55 10.37
N ASN A 50 10.85 2.00 9.56
CA ASN A 50 12.22 2.32 9.99
C ASN A 50 13.02 1.13 10.57
N GLU A 51 12.58 -0.11 10.35
CA GLU A 51 13.32 -1.28 10.78
C GLU A 51 13.95 -2.01 9.58
N GLU A 52 15.22 -2.36 9.71
CA GLU A 52 15.95 -3.16 8.73
C GLU A 52 15.81 -4.64 9.10
N LEU A 53 15.16 -5.39 8.23
CA LEU A 53 14.83 -6.79 8.42
C LEU A 53 15.40 -7.64 7.29
N VAL A 54 15.37 -8.95 7.48
CA VAL A 54 15.65 -9.95 6.45
C VAL A 54 14.51 -10.94 6.39
N ALA A 55 14.00 -11.19 5.17
CA ALA A 55 12.97 -12.20 4.91
C ALA A 55 13.61 -13.40 4.20
N TYR A 56 13.12 -14.60 4.52
CA TYR A 56 13.50 -15.84 3.85
C TYR A 56 12.38 -16.87 3.93
N ARG A 57 12.42 -17.86 3.05
CA ARG A 57 11.54 -19.03 3.12
C ARG A 57 12.42 -20.23 3.45
N ASP A 58 12.17 -20.86 4.60
CA ASP A 58 12.98 -21.96 5.08
C ASP A 58 12.75 -23.26 4.27
N THR A 59 13.48 -24.32 4.61
CA THR A 59 13.39 -25.63 3.96
C THR A 59 11.98 -26.25 3.99
N ASN A 60 11.18 -25.91 5.01
CA ASN A 60 9.80 -26.39 5.13
C ASN A 60 8.79 -25.52 4.36
N GLY A 61 9.24 -24.41 3.80
CA GLY A 61 8.37 -23.42 3.16
C GLY A 61 7.80 -22.36 4.11
N ASP A 62 8.17 -22.38 5.40
CA ASP A 62 7.76 -21.39 6.37
C ASP A 62 8.50 -20.06 6.15
N VAL A 63 7.80 -18.95 6.32
CA VAL A 63 8.38 -17.60 6.14
C VAL A 63 8.95 -17.09 7.45
N GLY A 64 10.23 -16.73 7.43
CA GLY A 64 10.93 -16.02 8.49
C GLY A 64 11.09 -14.53 8.15
N LEU A 65 10.84 -13.66 9.12
CA LEU A 65 11.12 -12.22 9.06
C LEU A 65 11.85 -11.80 10.33
N LEU A 66 13.15 -11.61 10.22
CA LEU A 66 14.07 -11.39 11.35
C LEU A 66 14.70 -10.00 11.29
N ASP A 67 15.19 -9.51 12.45
CA ASP A 67 16.17 -8.41 12.48
C ASP A 67 17.32 -8.74 11.52
N ASN A 68 17.74 -7.78 10.71
CA ASN A 68 18.83 -7.98 9.75
C ASN A 68 20.17 -8.30 10.42
N TYR A 69 20.36 -7.97 11.70
CA TYR A 69 21.66 -7.98 12.33
C TYR A 69 21.79 -9.09 13.38
N CYS A 70 22.66 -10.07 13.08
CA CYS A 70 22.99 -11.17 13.97
C CYS A 70 23.34 -10.66 15.40
N PRO A 71 22.68 -11.17 16.45
CA PRO A 71 22.88 -10.69 17.83
C PRO A 71 24.30 -10.93 18.37
N HIS A 72 25.09 -11.79 17.73
CA HIS A 72 26.46 -12.04 18.15
C HIS A 72 27.34 -10.78 17.99
N ARG A 73 27.53 -10.27 16.76
CA ARG A 73 28.41 -9.13 16.46
C ARG A 73 27.86 -8.23 15.34
N ARG A 74 26.56 -8.19 15.18
CA ARG A 74 25.83 -7.31 14.24
C ARG A 74 26.17 -7.48 12.75
N ALA A 75 26.69 -8.66 12.34
CA ALA A 75 26.81 -8.98 10.92
C ALA A 75 25.41 -9.08 10.29
N SER A 76 25.24 -8.55 9.07
CA SER A 76 23.97 -8.62 8.36
C SER A 76 23.65 -10.06 7.95
N LEU A 77 22.48 -10.55 8.34
CA LEU A 77 21.97 -11.87 7.97
C LEU A 77 21.54 -11.97 6.49
N PHE A 78 21.47 -10.85 5.80
CA PHE A 78 21.31 -10.87 4.33
C PHE A 78 22.42 -11.67 3.63
N PHE A 79 23.64 -11.68 4.16
CA PHE A 79 24.73 -12.51 3.65
C PHE A 79 24.66 -13.96 4.13
N GLY A 80 23.64 -14.27 4.96
CA GLY A 80 23.45 -15.58 5.57
C GLY A 80 23.12 -16.67 4.56
N ARG A 81 23.23 -17.92 5.02
CA ARG A 81 22.83 -19.12 4.30
C ARG A 81 21.47 -19.55 4.82
N ASN A 82 20.49 -19.60 3.93
CA ASN A 82 19.18 -20.18 4.19
C ASN A 82 19.29 -21.69 3.94
N GLU A 83 19.28 -22.47 5.01
CA GLU A 83 19.52 -23.93 4.96
C GLU A 83 18.98 -24.64 6.20
N GLU A 84 18.49 -25.86 6.03
CA GLU A 84 18.10 -26.74 7.15
C GLU A 84 17.18 -26.03 8.15
N CYS A 85 16.07 -25.49 7.67
CA CYS A 85 15.03 -24.81 8.45
C CYS A 85 15.53 -23.60 9.24
N GLY A 86 16.48 -22.82 8.70
CA GLY A 86 16.93 -21.61 9.38
C GLY A 86 17.93 -20.77 8.59
N LEU A 87 18.12 -19.54 9.03
CA LEU A 87 19.06 -18.58 8.44
C LEU A 87 20.37 -18.57 9.26
N ARG A 88 21.44 -19.04 8.63
CA ARG A 88 22.77 -19.16 9.24
C ARG A 88 23.61 -17.92 8.94
N CYS A 89 24.12 -17.27 9.99
CA CYS A 89 25.10 -16.20 9.90
C CYS A 89 26.45 -16.74 9.36
N VAL A 90 26.94 -16.17 8.27
CA VAL A 90 28.21 -16.62 7.68
C VAL A 90 29.45 -16.23 8.48
N TYR A 91 29.31 -15.35 9.50
CA TYR A 91 30.46 -14.89 10.27
C TYR A 91 30.95 -15.93 11.28
N HIS A 92 30.02 -16.53 12.08
CA HIS A 92 30.38 -17.54 13.09
C HIS A 92 29.41 -18.74 13.15
N GLY A 93 28.56 -18.90 12.13
CA GLY A 93 27.69 -20.07 11.99
C GLY A 93 26.41 -20.10 12.86
N TRP A 94 26.14 -19.05 13.64
CA TRP A 94 24.90 -19.02 14.42
C TRP A 94 23.68 -19.06 13.50
N LYS A 95 22.77 -19.99 13.75
CA LYS A 95 21.58 -20.22 12.93
C LYS A 95 20.31 -19.93 13.71
N PHE A 96 19.39 -19.22 13.08
CA PHE A 96 18.12 -18.81 13.66
C PHE A 96 16.95 -19.36 12.85
N ASP A 97 15.95 -19.90 13.53
CA ASP A 97 14.71 -20.34 12.90
C ASP A 97 13.78 -19.16 12.58
N THR A 98 12.61 -19.45 11.99
CA THR A 98 11.60 -18.44 11.61
C THR A 98 10.97 -17.72 12.82
N LYS A 99 11.14 -18.23 14.04
CA LYS A 99 10.67 -17.63 15.29
C LYS A 99 11.76 -16.84 16.01
N GLY A 100 12.97 -16.82 15.45
CA GLY A 100 14.14 -16.14 16.00
C GLY A 100 14.88 -16.90 17.09
N ASP A 101 14.55 -18.16 17.33
CA ASP A 101 15.30 -19.00 18.28
C ASP A 101 16.65 -19.39 17.65
N CYS A 102 17.74 -19.32 18.44
CA CYS A 102 19.03 -19.81 17.99
C CYS A 102 19.04 -21.34 18.05
N VAL A 103 19.01 -21.99 16.88
CA VAL A 103 18.91 -23.46 16.77
C VAL A 103 20.26 -24.14 16.61
N ASP A 104 21.31 -23.42 16.21
CA ASP A 104 22.67 -23.96 16.08
C ASP A 104 23.73 -22.88 16.37
N MET A 105 24.81 -23.29 17.02
CA MET A 105 25.89 -22.40 17.43
C MET A 105 27.25 -23.13 17.37
N PRO A 106 27.73 -23.47 16.15
CA PRO A 106 28.90 -24.34 15.98
C PRO A 106 30.22 -23.72 16.42
N SER A 107 30.28 -22.43 16.68
CA SER A 107 31.45 -21.74 17.21
C SER A 107 31.60 -21.85 18.73
N GLU A 108 30.62 -22.40 19.43
CA GLU A 108 30.64 -22.65 20.83
C GLU A 108 31.04 -24.11 21.17
N PRO A 109 31.69 -24.39 22.32
CA PRO A 109 31.93 -25.75 22.76
C PRO A 109 30.64 -26.58 22.87
N ALA A 110 30.72 -27.89 22.62
CA ALA A 110 29.56 -28.78 22.59
C ALA A 110 28.79 -28.81 23.94
N GLU A 111 29.46 -28.59 25.03
CA GLU A 111 28.89 -28.50 26.39
C GLU A 111 28.26 -27.15 26.72
N SER A 112 28.38 -26.17 25.84
CA SER A 112 27.79 -24.85 26.02
C SER A 112 26.27 -24.88 25.71
N ASN A 113 25.47 -24.40 26.66
CA ASN A 113 24.05 -24.20 26.50
C ASN A 113 23.71 -22.73 26.08
N PHE A 114 24.70 -22.02 25.55
CA PHE A 114 24.52 -20.59 25.28
C PHE A 114 23.49 -20.31 24.20
N LYS A 115 23.36 -21.18 23.17
CA LYS A 115 22.36 -21.04 22.12
C LYS A 115 20.92 -20.91 22.68
N ASP A 116 20.58 -21.63 23.75
CA ASP A 116 19.24 -21.63 24.36
C ASP A 116 18.89 -20.29 25.03
N LYS A 117 19.87 -19.42 25.23
CA LYS A 117 19.74 -18.08 25.83
C LYS A 117 19.71 -16.96 24.80
N VAL A 118 19.89 -17.29 23.53
CA VAL A 118 20.02 -16.31 22.45
C VAL A 118 18.82 -16.36 21.55
N LYS A 119 18.18 -15.21 21.36
CA LYS A 119 17.13 -14.99 20.37
C LYS A 119 17.45 -13.77 19.51
N ILE A 120 17.01 -13.82 18.26
CA ILE A 120 16.96 -12.64 17.40
C ILE A 120 15.51 -12.16 17.34
N LYS A 121 15.31 -10.87 17.17
CA LYS A 121 13.98 -10.31 16.98
C LYS A 121 13.36 -10.89 15.71
N ALA A 122 12.18 -11.47 15.82
CA ALA A 122 11.41 -12.06 14.74
C ALA A 122 9.97 -11.54 14.78
N TYR A 123 9.36 -11.39 13.62
CA TYR A 123 7.98 -10.96 13.50
C TYR A 123 7.12 -12.09 12.92
N PRO A 124 5.88 -12.31 13.43
CA PRO A 124 4.91 -13.16 12.77
C PRO A 124 4.75 -12.77 11.31
N ALA A 125 4.95 -13.71 10.40
CA ALA A 125 4.81 -13.51 8.97
C ALA A 125 3.81 -14.50 8.36
N ARG A 126 3.11 -14.09 7.30
CA ARG A 126 2.13 -14.92 6.57
C ARG A 126 2.23 -14.63 5.08
N ASP A 127 2.22 -15.68 4.28
CA ASP A 127 2.08 -15.61 2.83
C ASP A 127 0.57 -15.55 2.50
N TRP A 128 0.10 -14.42 1.98
CA TRP A 128 -1.31 -14.19 1.76
C TRP A 128 -1.56 -13.24 0.60
N GLY A 129 -2.31 -13.70 -0.41
CA GLY A 129 -2.72 -12.86 -1.54
C GLY A 129 -1.58 -12.34 -2.41
N GLY A 130 -0.44 -13.07 -2.47
CA GLY A 130 0.75 -12.70 -3.25
C GLY A 130 1.71 -11.75 -2.54
N TYR A 131 1.45 -11.45 -1.26
CA TYR A 131 2.35 -10.70 -0.39
C TYR A 131 2.73 -11.48 0.86
N ILE A 132 3.93 -11.24 1.35
CA ILE A 132 4.34 -11.62 2.70
C ILE A 132 3.92 -10.50 3.65
N TRP A 133 3.04 -10.83 4.57
CA TRP A 133 2.52 -9.90 5.59
C TRP A 133 3.25 -10.11 6.90
N ALA A 134 3.57 -9.01 7.57
CA ALA A 134 4.18 -8.98 8.89
C ALA A 134 3.23 -8.38 9.92
N TYR A 135 3.20 -8.93 11.12
CA TYR A 135 2.60 -8.28 12.28
C TYR A 135 3.72 -7.84 13.24
N MET A 136 3.83 -6.53 13.49
CA MET A 136 4.94 -5.95 14.24
C MET A 136 4.55 -5.38 15.61
N GLY A 137 3.28 -5.54 16.00
CA GLY A 137 2.72 -5.05 17.25
C GLY A 137 2.71 -6.07 18.38
N PRO A 138 2.17 -5.68 19.56
CA PRO A 138 1.97 -6.59 20.69
C PRO A 138 1.01 -7.74 20.34
N ALA A 139 1.33 -8.95 20.75
CA ALA A 139 0.58 -10.16 20.37
C ALA A 139 -0.90 -10.12 20.77
N GLU A 140 -1.22 -9.49 21.91
CA GLU A 140 -2.59 -9.34 22.43
C GLU A 140 -3.49 -8.44 21.58
N PHE A 141 -2.89 -7.64 20.71
CA PHE A 141 -3.62 -6.74 19.80
C PHE A 141 -3.63 -7.21 18.35
N GLN A 142 -3.11 -8.40 18.07
CA GLN A 142 -3.05 -8.92 16.70
C GLN A 142 -4.46 -9.13 16.14
N PRO A 143 -4.82 -8.47 15.01
CA PRO A 143 -6.11 -8.68 14.34
C PRO A 143 -6.06 -9.93 13.45
N ASP A 144 -7.22 -10.33 12.92
CA ASP A 144 -7.28 -11.29 11.83
C ASP A 144 -6.51 -10.77 10.60
N LEU A 145 -6.02 -11.68 9.75
CA LEU A 145 -5.51 -11.31 8.43
C LEU A 145 -6.61 -10.63 7.61
N PRO A 146 -6.30 -9.52 6.91
CA PRO A 146 -7.30 -8.79 6.14
C PRO A 146 -7.78 -9.63 4.94
N GLU A 147 -9.08 -9.85 4.83
CA GLU A 147 -9.70 -10.59 3.72
C GLU A 147 -9.93 -9.63 2.52
N VAL A 148 -8.83 -9.10 2.02
CA VAL A 148 -8.83 -8.16 0.89
C VAL A 148 -9.17 -8.88 -0.42
N GLY A 149 -9.88 -8.20 -1.32
CA GLY A 149 -10.44 -8.82 -2.53
C GLY A 149 -9.42 -9.59 -3.37
N TRP A 150 -8.21 -9.06 -3.54
CA TRP A 150 -7.16 -9.75 -4.31
C TRP A 150 -6.59 -10.99 -3.60
N ALA A 151 -6.68 -11.08 -2.29
CA ALA A 151 -6.21 -12.24 -1.55
C ALA A 151 -7.24 -13.40 -1.55
N MET A 152 -8.51 -13.08 -1.78
CA MET A 152 -9.63 -14.03 -1.75
C MET A 152 -9.88 -14.71 -3.09
N VAL A 153 -9.07 -14.44 -4.12
CA VAL A 153 -9.18 -15.05 -5.45
C VAL A 153 -8.00 -15.96 -5.76
N PRO A 154 -8.12 -16.93 -6.71
CA PRO A 154 -7.00 -17.74 -7.16
C PRO A 154 -5.84 -16.90 -7.70
N ASP A 155 -4.62 -17.44 -7.67
CA ASP A 155 -3.40 -16.73 -8.11
C ASP A 155 -3.49 -16.20 -9.56
N SER A 156 -4.11 -16.96 -10.47
CA SER A 156 -4.32 -16.54 -11.85
C SER A 156 -5.29 -15.36 -12.00
N HIS A 157 -6.09 -15.08 -10.98
CA HIS A 157 -7.09 -14.01 -10.96
C HIS A 157 -6.56 -12.71 -10.37
N ARG A 158 -5.30 -12.67 -9.90
CA ARG A 158 -4.66 -11.49 -9.33
C ARG A 158 -3.30 -11.19 -9.94
N LYS A 159 -2.91 -9.95 -9.83
CA LYS A 159 -1.55 -9.48 -10.06
C LYS A 159 -1.17 -8.54 -8.94
N VAL A 160 0.04 -8.72 -8.43
CA VAL A 160 0.58 -7.89 -7.36
C VAL A 160 2.00 -7.45 -7.70
N SER A 161 2.40 -6.29 -7.23
CA SER A 161 3.78 -5.83 -7.31
C SER A 161 4.06 -4.79 -6.25
N ARG A 162 5.35 -4.45 -6.05
CA ARG A 162 5.75 -3.31 -5.24
C ARG A 162 6.86 -2.53 -5.92
N ARG A 163 6.97 -1.25 -5.56
CA ARG A 163 8.09 -0.39 -5.93
C ARG A 163 8.42 0.59 -4.81
N LEU A 164 9.66 1.07 -4.81
CA LEU A 164 10.08 2.15 -3.93
C LEU A 164 9.57 3.49 -4.46
N GLN A 165 9.04 4.32 -3.57
CA GLN A 165 8.68 5.71 -3.82
C GLN A 165 9.37 6.60 -2.78
N GLU A 166 9.99 7.70 -3.24
CA GLU A 166 10.90 8.51 -2.44
C GLU A 166 10.20 9.71 -1.80
N ASN A 167 9.11 9.43 -1.09
CA ASN A 167 8.38 10.39 -0.25
C ASN A 167 7.71 9.67 0.92
N ASN A 168 7.35 10.45 1.93
CA ASN A 168 6.60 9.96 3.08
C ASN A 168 5.28 9.30 2.65
N PHE A 169 4.92 8.20 3.29
CA PHE A 169 3.75 7.38 2.95
C PHE A 169 2.42 8.16 2.97
N VAL A 170 2.31 9.17 3.84
CA VAL A 170 1.10 10.03 3.94
C VAL A 170 0.84 10.76 2.63
N GLN A 171 1.88 11.26 1.95
CA GLN A 171 1.74 11.94 0.65
C GLN A 171 1.20 10.99 -0.42
N GLY A 172 1.68 9.74 -0.44
CA GLY A 172 1.17 8.71 -1.33
C GLY A 172 -0.31 8.42 -1.10
N ILE A 173 -0.71 8.22 0.16
CA ILE A 173 -2.11 7.98 0.52
C ILE A 173 -2.99 9.17 0.15
N GLU A 174 -2.56 10.40 0.42
CA GLU A 174 -3.30 11.62 0.09
C GLU A 174 -3.62 11.69 -1.40
N GLY A 175 -2.66 11.34 -2.27
CA GLY A 175 -2.92 11.19 -3.71
C GLY A 175 -3.89 10.06 -4.03
N GLY A 176 -3.79 8.92 -3.34
CA GLY A 176 -4.65 7.75 -3.56
C GLY A 176 -6.12 7.96 -3.16
N ILE A 177 -6.41 8.92 -2.28
CA ILE A 177 -7.77 9.27 -1.83
C ILE A 177 -8.25 10.62 -2.38
N ASP A 178 -7.57 11.18 -3.35
CA ASP A 178 -8.01 12.37 -4.09
C ASP A 178 -8.67 11.96 -5.42
N SER A 179 -9.90 12.40 -5.68
CA SER A 179 -10.58 12.18 -6.94
C SER A 179 -10.59 13.44 -7.83
N SER A 180 -10.09 14.57 -7.36
CA SER A 180 -10.04 15.81 -8.14
C SER A 180 -8.87 15.86 -9.10
N HIS A 181 -7.70 15.37 -8.70
CA HIS A 181 -6.49 15.44 -9.53
C HIS A 181 -6.65 14.71 -10.88
N ILE A 182 -7.48 13.67 -10.94
CA ILE A 182 -7.69 12.88 -12.16
C ILE A 182 -8.24 13.69 -13.33
N SER A 183 -8.92 14.80 -13.05
CA SER A 183 -9.46 15.71 -14.06
C SER A 183 -8.39 16.64 -14.65
N PHE A 184 -7.20 16.69 -14.07
CA PHE A 184 -6.07 17.49 -14.48
C PHE A 184 -4.82 16.65 -14.72
N LEU A 185 -4.26 16.04 -13.67
CA LEU A 185 -2.99 15.32 -13.72
C LEU A 185 -2.97 14.23 -14.80
N HIS A 186 -4.07 13.46 -14.91
CA HIS A 186 -4.19 12.37 -15.87
C HIS A 186 -4.93 12.77 -17.16
N PHE A 187 -5.09 14.06 -17.37
CA PHE A 187 -5.85 14.57 -18.50
C PHE A 187 -5.02 14.57 -19.78
N GLY A 188 -5.61 14.03 -20.86
CA GLY A 188 -5.12 14.23 -22.22
C GLY A 188 -5.81 15.43 -22.85
N LEU A 189 -5.11 16.22 -23.65
CA LEU A 189 -5.66 17.37 -24.32
C LEU A 189 -6.56 16.92 -25.50
N PRO A 190 -7.68 17.59 -25.77
CA PRO A 190 -8.45 17.34 -27.00
C PRO A 190 -7.60 17.67 -28.24
N PRO A 191 -7.60 16.86 -29.32
CA PRO A 191 -8.57 15.81 -29.69
C PRO A 191 -8.14 14.38 -29.33
N VAL A 192 -6.98 14.16 -28.71
CA VAL A 192 -6.37 12.84 -28.46
C VAL A 192 -7.31 11.89 -27.68
N LEU A 193 -8.22 12.42 -26.88
CA LEU A 193 -9.17 11.61 -26.09
C LEU A 193 -10.52 11.35 -26.78
N ARG A 194 -10.83 12.02 -27.89
CA ARG A 194 -12.17 11.90 -28.53
C ARG A 194 -12.35 10.61 -29.33
N ASP A 195 -11.23 9.96 -29.67
CA ASP A 195 -11.23 8.85 -30.62
C ASP A 195 -11.05 7.46 -29.98
N ASP A 196 -10.93 7.37 -28.64
CA ASP A 196 -10.90 6.08 -27.94
C ASP A 196 -12.28 5.70 -27.40
N PRO A 197 -13.04 4.82 -28.09
CA PRO A 197 -14.39 4.40 -27.67
C PRO A 197 -14.39 3.64 -26.32
N ASN A 198 -13.22 3.20 -25.82
CA ASN A 198 -13.08 2.51 -24.53
C ASN A 198 -12.89 3.46 -23.35
N TYR A 199 -12.83 4.78 -23.59
CA TYR A 199 -12.46 5.78 -22.60
C TYR A 199 -13.63 6.48 -21.91
N THR A 200 -14.82 5.88 -21.93
CA THR A 200 -16.08 6.47 -21.41
C THR A 200 -16.00 6.95 -19.96
N GLY A 201 -15.25 6.26 -19.09
CA GLY A 201 -15.10 6.66 -17.69
C GLY A 201 -14.28 7.95 -17.48
N ARG A 202 -13.30 8.24 -18.35
CA ARG A 202 -12.50 9.48 -18.27
C ARG A 202 -13.24 10.67 -18.87
N THR A 203 -14.09 10.47 -19.82
CA THR A 203 -14.94 11.54 -20.38
C THR A 203 -15.81 12.15 -19.29
N LEU A 204 -16.42 11.33 -18.43
CA LEU A 204 -17.25 11.81 -17.32
C LEU A 204 -16.46 12.56 -16.25
N THR A 205 -15.21 12.15 -15.97
CA THR A 205 -14.33 12.88 -15.04
C THR A 205 -13.83 14.20 -15.59
N ASN A 206 -13.80 14.35 -16.91
CA ASN A 206 -13.35 15.58 -17.58
C ASN A 206 -14.50 16.57 -17.85
N THR A 207 -15.74 16.07 -17.93
CA THR A 207 -16.92 16.91 -18.15
C THR A 207 -17.24 17.78 -16.93
N ASP A 208 -17.06 17.20 -15.73
CA ASP A 208 -17.20 17.92 -14.45
C ASP A 208 -15.92 17.71 -13.63
N SER A 209 -15.09 18.75 -13.57
CA SER A 209 -13.82 18.75 -12.84
C SER A 209 -13.96 19.13 -11.36
N ALA A 210 -15.16 19.47 -10.90
CA ALA A 210 -15.46 19.93 -9.55
C ALA A 210 -16.47 19.02 -8.83
N PRO A 211 -16.16 17.74 -8.60
CA PRO A 211 -17.09 16.81 -7.97
C PRO A 211 -17.48 17.23 -6.57
N HIS A 212 -18.68 16.87 -6.14
CA HIS A 212 -19.07 16.94 -4.74
C HIS A 212 -18.54 15.73 -3.97
N PHE A 213 -17.96 15.98 -2.79
CA PHE A 213 -17.37 14.97 -1.94
C PHE A 213 -18.22 14.68 -0.72
N LEU A 214 -18.41 13.41 -0.43
CA LEU A 214 -19.06 12.91 0.77
C LEU A 214 -18.20 11.82 1.39
N VAL A 215 -18.10 11.80 2.72
CA VAL A 215 -17.31 10.83 3.48
C VAL A 215 -18.17 10.14 4.51
N LYS A 216 -18.05 8.83 4.64
CA LYS A 216 -18.71 8.01 5.64
C LYS A 216 -17.72 7.08 6.31
N ASN A 217 -17.64 7.15 7.65
CA ASN A 217 -16.86 6.21 8.44
C ASN A 217 -17.43 4.79 8.38
N THR A 218 -16.56 3.79 8.40
CA THR A 218 -16.89 2.37 8.33
C THR A 218 -16.06 1.59 9.35
N ASP A 219 -16.28 0.29 9.44
CA ASP A 219 -15.51 -0.63 10.27
C ASP A 219 -14.11 -0.98 9.72
N TYR A 220 -13.82 -0.60 8.47
CA TYR A 220 -12.50 -0.73 7.84
C TYR A 220 -11.72 0.58 7.71
N GLY A 221 -12.32 1.71 8.02
CA GLY A 221 -11.80 3.06 7.85
C GLY A 221 -12.88 4.01 7.41
N PHE A 222 -12.94 4.37 6.12
CA PHE A 222 -14.04 5.14 5.56
C PHE A 222 -14.23 4.84 4.06
N VAL A 223 -15.39 5.20 3.55
CA VAL A 223 -15.65 5.33 2.11
C VAL A 223 -15.89 6.80 1.77
N TYR A 224 -15.25 7.27 0.71
CA TYR A 224 -15.63 8.56 0.15
C TYR A 224 -16.24 8.41 -1.23
N GLY A 225 -17.22 9.24 -1.51
CA GLY A 225 -17.86 9.35 -2.81
C GLY A 225 -17.57 10.70 -3.44
N ALA A 226 -17.20 10.69 -4.71
CA ALA A 226 -17.13 11.86 -5.56
C ALA A 226 -18.19 11.74 -6.63
N ASN A 227 -19.22 12.60 -6.60
CA ASN A 227 -20.24 12.64 -7.64
C ASN A 227 -20.01 13.81 -8.60
N ARG A 228 -20.22 13.53 -9.87
CA ARG A 228 -20.10 14.48 -10.97
C ARG A 228 -21.40 14.54 -11.74
N GLU A 229 -21.73 15.70 -12.28
CA GLU A 229 -22.85 15.84 -13.19
C GLU A 229 -22.70 14.90 -14.38
N ALA A 230 -23.79 14.23 -14.73
CA ALA A 230 -23.90 13.38 -15.91
C ALA A 230 -25.20 13.65 -16.68
N GLU A 231 -25.33 13.12 -17.89
CA GLU A 231 -26.51 13.30 -18.72
C GLU A 231 -27.75 12.64 -18.10
N ASN A 232 -28.95 13.00 -18.63
CA ASN A 232 -30.23 12.36 -18.29
C ASN A 232 -30.58 12.40 -16.78
N ASN A 233 -30.39 13.55 -16.13
CA ASN A 233 -30.70 13.75 -14.70
C ASN A 233 -30.00 12.72 -13.79
N SER A 234 -28.72 12.46 -14.04
CA SER A 234 -27.93 11.48 -13.31
C SER A 234 -26.64 12.06 -12.76
N TYR A 235 -25.99 11.30 -11.87
CA TYR A 235 -24.64 11.54 -11.39
C TYR A 235 -23.72 10.40 -11.76
N TYR A 236 -22.50 10.72 -12.17
CA TYR A 236 -21.40 9.75 -12.19
C TYR A 236 -20.76 9.69 -10.80
N TRP A 237 -20.92 8.56 -10.13
CA TRP A 237 -20.37 8.28 -8.82
C TRP A 237 -19.06 7.52 -8.92
N ARG A 238 -18.09 7.98 -8.14
CA ARG A 238 -16.86 7.25 -7.84
C ARG A 238 -16.78 7.07 -6.32
N LEU A 239 -16.92 5.84 -5.83
CA LEU A 239 -16.79 5.50 -4.43
C LEU A 239 -15.50 4.74 -4.21
N THR A 240 -14.64 5.32 -3.39
CA THR A 240 -13.33 4.76 -3.05
C THR A 240 -13.33 4.35 -1.58
N PRO A 241 -13.19 3.06 -1.23
CA PRO A 241 -12.91 2.65 0.12
C PRO A 241 -11.46 2.99 0.47
N PHE A 242 -11.27 3.65 1.62
CA PHE A 242 -9.99 3.78 2.29
C PHE A 242 -9.94 2.75 3.42
N MET A 243 -9.13 1.73 3.22
CA MET A 243 -8.94 0.63 4.17
C MET A 243 -7.73 0.91 5.03
N LEU A 244 -7.94 1.07 6.32
CA LEU A 244 -6.84 1.26 7.27
C LEU A 244 -5.84 0.10 7.23
N PRO A 245 -4.51 0.37 7.37
CA PRO A 245 -3.99 1.71 7.62
C PRO A 245 -3.66 2.51 6.35
N PHE A 246 -3.60 1.94 5.14
CA PHE A 246 -3.06 2.66 3.98
C PHE A 246 -3.50 2.13 2.60
N PHE A 247 -4.57 1.35 2.51
CA PHE A 247 -5.01 0.76 1.24
C PHE A 247 -6.18 1.50 0.61
N THR A 248 -6.20 1.56 -0.72
CA THR A 248 -7.33 2.12 -1.50
C THR A 248 -7.67 1.23 -2.68
N VAL A 249 -8.96 1.08 -2.99
CA VAL A 249 -9.40 0.46 -4.25
C VAL A 249 -9.87 1.55 -5.19
N ILE A 250 -9.20 1.68 -6.33
CA ILE A 250 -9.44 2.76 -7.29
C ILE A 250 -10.75 2.51 -8.04
N PRO A 251 -11.69 3.47 -8.06
CA PRO A 251 -12.88 3.36 -8.89
C PRO A 251 -12.51 3.40 -10.39
N GLY A 252 -12.84 2.34 -11.10
CA GLY A 252 -12.59 2.21 -12.53
C GLY A 252 -13.49 1.16 -13.18
N GLY A 253 -13.57 1.20 -14.51
CA GLY A 253 -14.41 0.31 -15.28
C GLY A 253 -15.90 0.65 -15.19
N SER A 254 -16.68 0.10 -16.08
CA SER A 254 -18.15 0.16 -16.14
C SER A 254 -18.70 -1.25 -16.34
N GLY A 255 -20.02 -1.44 -16.18
CA GLY A 255 -20.67 -2.74 -16.40
C GLY A 255 -20.82 -3.57 -15.13
N ASP A 256 -21.02 -4.87 -15.29
CA ASP A 256 -21.31 -5.80 -14.21
C ASP A 256 -20.16 -5.82 -13.15
N PRO A 257 -20.46 -5.48 -11.89
CA PRO A 257 -19.46 -5.48 -10.83
C PRO A 257 -18.72 -6.81 -10.64
N ASP A 258 -19.37 -7.93 -10.91
CA ASP A 258 -18.78 -9.25 -10.71
C ASP A 258 -17.86 -9.67 -11.87
N GLN A 259 -17.92 -8.96 -13.00
CA GLN A 259 -17.04 -9.16 -14.16
C GLN A 259 -15.89 -8.16 -14.24
N ARG A 260 -15.89 -7.15 -13.36
CA ARG A 260 -14.87 -6.09 -13.38
C ARG A 260 -13.52 -6.57 -12.87
N THR A 261 -12.47 -6.00 -13.43
CA THR A 261 -11.14 -6.01 -12.85
C THR A 261 -11.01 -4.80 -11.93
N TYR A 262 -10.71 -5.07 -10.67
CA TYR A 262 -10.44 -4.06 -9.66
C TYR A 262 -8.94 -3.86 -9.51
N SER A 263 -8.53 -2.65 -9.16
CA SER A 263 -7.14 -2.31 -8.89
C SER A 263 -7.04 -1.37 -7.71
N GLY A 264 -5.90 -1.38 -7.04
CA GLY A 264 -5.67 -0.52 -5.91
C GLY A 264 -4.21 -0.38 -5.54
N HIS A 265 -3.98 0.46 -4.55
CA HIS A 265 -2.66 0.76 -4.03
C HIS A 265 -2.64 0.76 -2.51
N GLY A 266 -1.44 0.49 -1.93
CA GLY A 266 -1.14 0.72 -0.54
C GLY A 266 0.25 1.33 -0.40
N TRP A 267 0.41 2.35 0.43
CA TRP A 267 1.71 2.99 0.68
C TRP A 267 2.21 2.64 2.07
N VAL A 268 3.14 1.71 2.13
CA VAL A 268 3.72 1.18 3.37
C VAL A 268 5.00 1.93 3.68
N PRO A 269 5.16 2.58 4.83
CA PRO A 269 6.40 3.26 5.16
C PRO A 269 7.60 2.31 5.14
N ALA A 270 8.60 2.58 4.31
CA ALA A 270 9.93 1.99 4.46
C ALA A 270 10.64 2.66 5.63
N ASP A 271 10.63 3.98 5.61
CA ASP A 271 11.05 4.88 6.67
C ASP A 271 10.22 6.18 6.64
N ASP A 272 10.68 7.23 7.31
CA ASP A 272 9.96 8.51 7.37
C ASP A 272 9.96 9.28 6.03
N GLU A 273 10.92 8.98 5.13
CA GLU A 273 11.16 9.73 3.89
C GLU A 273 10.89 8.92 2.63
N SER A 274 10.63 7.63 2.78
CA SER A 274 10.34 6.73 1.67
C SER A 274 9.27 5.69 2.03
N CYS A 275 8.56 5.20 1.00
CA CYS A 275 7.55 4.16 1.18
C CYS A 275 7.59 3.13 0.05
N TRP A 276 7.08 1.96 0.35
CA TRP A 276 6.76 0.94 -0.64
C TRP A 276 5.34 1.15 -1.14
N MET A 277 5.20 1.46 -2.40
CA MET A 277 3.90 1.42 -3.07
C MET A 277 3.63 -0.01 -3.50
N PHE A 278 2.70 -0.67 -2.81
CA PHE A 278 2.14 -1.97 -3.17
C PHE A 278 0.96 -1.78 -4.12
N THR A 279 0.97 -2.47 -5.26
CA THR A 279 -0.10 -2.41 -6.25
C THR A 279 -0.73 -3.77 -6.41
N TYR A 280 -2.04 -3.80 -6.52
CA TYR A 280 -2.80 -5.03 -6.71
C TYR A 280 -3.92 -4.83 -7.70
N SER A 281 -4.21 -5.91 -8.44
CA SER A 281 -5.37 -6.01 -9.32
C SER A 281 -5.97 -7.39 -9.21
N TRP A 282 -7.29 -7.50 -9.32
CA TRP A 282 -7.96 -8.80 -9.28
C TRP A 282 -9.27 -8.78 -10.05
N ASN A 283 -9.70 -9.96 -10.47
CA ASN A 283 -11.03 -10.21 -11.01
C ASN A 283 -11.63 -11.43 -10.29
N ALA A 284 -12.83 -11.30 -9.75
CA ALA A 284 -13.46 -12.38 -8.99
C ALA A 284 -13.86 -13.57 -9.85
N SER A 285 -14.20 -13.34 -11.12
CA SER A 285 -14.88 -14.31 -11.99
C SER A 285 -13.95 -15.02 -12.97
N ARG A 286 -12.80 -14.46 -13.30
CA ARG A 286 -11.90 -15.00 -14.33
C ARG A 286 -10.43 -14.65 -14.10
N PRO A 287 -9.50 -15.43 -14.67
CA PRO A 287 -8.10 -15.06 -14.72
C PRO A 287 -7.88 -13.69 -15.37
N LEU A 288 -6.83 -12.99 -14.92
CA LEU A 288 -6.39 -11.73 -15.55
C LEU A 288 -5.61 -12.01 -16.82
N ASN A 289 -5.94 -11.26 -17.89
CA ASN A 289 -5.22 -11.32 -19.15
C ASN A 289 -3.84 -10.65 -19.04
N HIS A 290 -2.95 -10.93 -19.99
CA HIS A 290 -1.69 -10.20 -20.15
C HIS A 290 -1.99 -8.72 -20.42
N GLY A 291 -1.28 -7.82 -19.72
CA GLY A 291 -1.49 -6.37 -19.83
C GLY A 291 -2.70 -5.83 -19.10
N GLU A 292 -3.52 -6.70 -18.46
CA GLU A 292 -4.67 -6.26 -17.66
C GLU A 292 -4.24 -5.96 -16.21
N GLY A 293 -4.81 -4.88 -15.66
CA GLY A 293 -4.54 -4.44 -14.30
C GLY A 293 -3.17 -3.78 -14.14
N HIS A 294 -2.71 -3.64 -12.91
CA HIS A 294 -1.37 -3.14 -12.60
C HIS A 294 -0.34 -4.27 -12.76
N ASP A 295 -0.05 -4.61 -13.97
CA ASP A 295 0.97 -5.58 -14.35
C ASP A 295 2.37 -5.04 -13.99
N ALA A 296 3.32 -5.92 -13.71
CA ALA A 296 4.72 -5.58 -13.45
C ALA A 296 5.38 -4.80 -14.62
N SER A 297 4.84 -4.92 -15.84
CA SER A 297 5.25 -4.13 -17.00
C SER A 297 4.75 -2.67 -16.96
N PHE A 298 3.76 -2.36 -16.11
CA PHE A 298 3.14 -1.03 -16.01
C PHE A 298 4.10 0.04 -15.52
N LEU A 299 5.10 -0.33 -14.73
CA LEU A 299 6.16 0.56 -14.29
C LEU A 299 7.52 -0.14 -14.35
N LYS A 300 8.38 0.30 -15.25
CA LYS A 300 9.76 -0.17 -15.33
C LYS A 300 10.52 0.27 -14.07
N LYS A 301 11.11 -0.68 -13.36
CA LYS A 301 11.87 -0.47 -12.13
C LYS A 301 13.20 -1.21 -12.15
N GLU A 302 14.16 -0.72 -11.40
CA GLU A 302 15.44 -1.40 -11.21
C GLU A 302 15.24 -2.69 -10.40
N PRO A 303 15.80 -3.82 -10.83
CA PRO A 303 15.57 -5.11 -10.17
C PRO A 303 16.04 -5.18 -8.71
N ARG A 304 17.10 -4.43 -8.34
CA ARG A 304 17.69 -4.49 -6.99
C ARG A 304 17.05 -3.53 -6.01
N THR A 305 16.78 -2.30 -6.44
CA THR A 305 16.27 -1.23 -5.57
C THR A 305 14.76 -1.12 -5.63
N LEU A 306 14.14 -1.70 -6.65
CA LEU A 306 12.74 -1.54 -6.99
C LEU A 306 12.33 -0.07 -7.21
N ARG A 307 13.29 0.83 -7.39
CA ARG A 307 13.08 2.24 -7.73
C ARG A 307 12.61 2.36 -9.17
N ALA A 308 11.65 3.23 -9.44
CA ALA A 308 11.20 3.50 -10.80
C ALA A 308 12.36 4.03 -11.67
N ILE A 309 12.41 3.61 -12.95
CA ILE A 309 13.41 4.13 -13.92
C ILE A 309 13.13 5.61 -14.21
N LEU A 310 11.86 6.00 -14.37
CA LEU A 310 11.47 7.40 -14.45
C LEU A 310 11.24 7.92 -13.03
N ASN A 311 12.10 8.82 -12.58
CA ASN A 311 12.17 9.30 -11.19
C ASN A 311 12.72 10.74 -11.14
N LYS A 312 12.95 11.28 -9.97
CA LYS A 312 13.42 12.65 -9.76
C LYS A 312 14.77 12.98 -10.43
N ASP A 313 15.64 11.96 -10.65
CA ASP A 313 16.98 12.20 -11.24
C ASP A 313 16.92 12.46 -12.76
N ASN A 314 15.77 12.16 -13.39
CA ASN A 314 15.53 12.41 -14.81
C ASN A 314 14.22 13.18 -15.07
N ASP A 315 13.78 13.97 -14.08
CA ASP A 315 12.54 14.76 -14.14
C ASP A 315 11.33 13.93 -14.58
N TYR A 316 11.27 12.65 -14.19
CA TYR A 316 10.19 11.69 -14.53
C TYR A 316 9.95 11.56 -16.04
N GLY A 317 10.96 11.87 -16.84
CA GLY A 317 10.87 11.82 -18.30
C GLY A 317 9.90 12.81 -18.91
N ILE A 318 9.67 13.96 -18.27
CA ILE A 318 8.73 14.97 -18.77
C ILE A 318 9.13 15.48 -20.17
N ASP A 319 8.18 15.45 -21.10
CA ASP A 319 8.30 16.04 -22.44
C ASP A 319 7.43 17.32 -22.51
N ARG A 320 8.09 18.46 -22.62
CA ARG A 320 7.42 19.78 -22.65
C ARG A 320 6.61 20.02 -23.93
N GLU A 321 6.98 19.39 -25.04
CA GLU A 321 6.19 19.47 -26.27
C GLU A 321 4.93 18.63 -26.18
N VAL A 322 5.02 17.41 -25.62
CA VAL A 322 3.86 16.59 -25.30
C VAL A 322 2.95 17.29 -24.29
N GLN A 323 3.54 17.96 -23.26
CA GLN A 323 2.79 18.76 -22.29
C GLN A 323 2.00 19.89 -22.97
N ARG A 324 2.61 20.55 -23.95
CA ARG A 324 2.00 21.68 -24.65
C ARG A 324 0.88 21.23 -25.61
N THR A 325 0.97 20.02 -26.18
CA THR A 325 0.15 19.64 -27.34
C THR A 325 -0.76 18.41 -27.13
N GLN A 326 -0.46 17.54 -26.16
CA GLN A 326 -1.11 16.21 -26.07
C GLN A 326 -1.68 15.87 -24.70
N THR A 327 -0.89 16.07 -23.64
CA THR A 327 -1.29 15.73 -22.26
C THR A 327 -1.06 16.91 -21.33
N PHE A 328 -1.76 16.92 -20.20
CA PHE A 328 -1.64 18.00 -19.23
C PHE A 328 -0.27 18.06 -18.56
N THR A 329 0.39 16.94 -18.39
CA THR A 329 1.68 16.84 -17.67
C THR A 329 2.90 16.69 -18.58
N GLY A 330 2.77 16.10 -19.77
CA GLY A 330 3.91 15.66 -20.58
C GLY A 330 4.67 14.48 -20.01
N ILE A 331 4.18 13.85 -18.94
CA ILE A 331 4.76 12.67 -18.33
C ILE A 331 4.00 11.45 -18.82
N ASP A 332 4.71 10.45 -19.33
CA ASP A 332 4.13 9.18 -19.71
C ASP A 332 3.80 8.34 -18.46
N SER A 333 2.73 7.54 -18.54
CA SER A 333 2.26 6.68 -17.44
C SER A 333 1.64 7.43 -16.24
N ILE A 334 0.39 7.07 -15.94
CA ILE A 334 -0.38 7.56 -14.78
C ILE A 334 0.40 7.40 -13.47
N SER A 335 1.02 6.23 -13.27
CA SER A 335 1.77 5.96 -12.05
C SER A 335 3.04 6.84 -11.89
N VAL A 336 3.66 7.24 -13.00
CA VAL A 336 4.82 8.17 -12.97
C VAL A 336 4.35 9.59 -12.73
N GLN A 337 3.20 9.99 -13.29
CA GLN A 337 2.58 11.30 -13.01
C GLN A 337 2.31 11.48 -11.51
N ASP A 338 1.67 10.49 -10.89
CA ASP A 338 1.38 10.50 -9.45
C ASP A 338 2.66 10.59 -8.61
N SER A 339 3.64 9.74 -8.91
CA SER A 339 4.90 9.72 -8.17
C SER A 339 5.64 11.04 -8.31
N GLY A 340 5.73 11.57 -9.53
CA GLY A 340 6.42 12.83 -9.79
C GLY A 340 5.85 13.99 -8.99
N ILE A 341 4.52 14.09 -8.92
CA ILE A 341 3.88 15.15 -8.14
C ILE A 341 4.04 14.90 -6.64
N GLN A 342 3.82 13.69 -6.16
CA GLN A 342 3.95 13.35 -4.73
C GLN A 342 5.38 13.54 -4.22
N GLU A 343 6.39 13.09 -4.97
CA GLU A 343 7.81 13.27 -4.61
C GLU A 343 8.27 14.73 -4.73
N SER A 344 7.66 15.53 -5.64
CA SER A 344 7.97 16.96 -5.80
C SER A 344 7.64 17.82 -4.57
N MET A 345 6.78 17.31 -3.67
CA MET A 345 6.44 17.97 -2.40
C MET A 345 7.56 17.86 -1.35
N GLY A 346 8.67 17.19 -1.68
CA GLY A 346 9.77 16.87 -0.78
C GLY A 346 9.58 15.53 -0.08
N ALA A 347 10.63 15.07 0.61
CA ALA A 347 10.60 13.78 1.30
C ALA A 347 9.46 13.71 2.33
N ILE A 348 9.25 14.79 3.10
CA ILE A 348 8.11 14.99 3.99
C ILE A 348 7.49 16.35 3.65
N CYS A 349 6.26 16.35 3.18
CA CYS A 349 5.52 17.56 2.85
C CYS A 349 5.33 18.46 4.07
N ASP A 350 5.61 19.75 3.92
CA ASP A 350 5.35 20.79 4.95
C ASP A 350 3.87 21.21 4.93
N ARG A 351 3.06 20.44 5.64
CA ARG A 351 1.60 20.66 5.73
C ARG A 351 1.19 21.88 6.55
N THR A 352 2.16 22.62 7.08
CA THR A 352 1.88 23.94 7.73
C THR A 352 1.62 25.03 6.71
N LYS A 353 1.98 24.82 5.45
CA LYS A 353 1.87 25.79 4.35
C LYS A 353 0.76 25.50 3.34
N GLU A 354 0.06 24.37 3.50
CA GLU A 354 -1.00 23.99 2.58
C GLU A 354 -2.34 24.67 2.89
N HIS A 355 -3.22 24.72 1.89
CA HIS A 355 -4.58 25.25 2.01
C HIS A 355 -5.56 24.25 1.44
N LEU A 356 -6.23 23.49 2.32
CA LEU A 356 -7.19 22.47 1.93
C LEU A 356 -8.56 23.10 1.63
N GLY A 357 -9.19 22.62 0.54
CA GLY A 357 -10.55 22.97 0.14
C GLY A 357 -11.56 21.87 0.43
N THR A 358 -12.76 22.03 -0.12
CA THR A 358 -13.84 21.03 0.00
C THR A 358 -13.52 19.74 -0.76
N SER A 359 -12.72 19.82 -1.82
CA SER A 359 -12.22 18.66 -2.57
C SER A 359 -11.34 17.72 -1.76
N ASP A 360 -10.74 18.22 -0.67
CA ASP A 360 -9.81 17.48 0.19
C ASP A 360 -10.51 16.78 1.37
N SER A 361 -11.83 16.63 1.32
CA SER A 361 -12.62 16.06 2.43
C SER A 361 -12.14 14.69 2.87
N ALA A 362 -11.71 13.83 1.94
CA ALA A 362 -11.15 12.51 2.24
C ALA A 362 -9.78 12.60 2.92
N VAL A 363 -8.92 13.50 2.46
CA VAL A 363 -7.61 13.80 3.06
C VAL A 363 -7.78 14.28 4.51
N ILE A 364 -8.73 15.20 4.73
CA ILE A 364 -9.05 15.70 6.07
C ILE A 364 -9.56 14.57 6.97
N ALA A 365 -10.42 13.69 6.45
CA ALA A 365 -10.96 12.55 7.22
C ALA A 365 -9.85 11.57 7.61
N MET A 366 -8.96 11.21 6.69
CA MET A 366 -7.83 10.32 6.94
C MET A 366 -6.89 10.90 8.01
N ARG A 367 -6.51 12.17 7.87
CA ARG A 367 -5.64 12.85 8.85
C ARG A 367 -6.27 12.92 10.26
N ARG A 368 -7.59 13.11 10.35
CA ARG A 368 -8.29 13.07 11.65
C ARG A 368 -8.20 11.69 12.30
N ILE A 369 -8.36 10.61 11.52
CA ILE A 369 -8.22 9.24 12.03
C ILE A 369 -6.81 9.01 12.55
N TYR A 370 -5.79 9.39 11.78
CA TYR A 370 -4.39 9.20 12.18
C TYR A 370 -4.00 10.02 13.41
N LEU A 371 -4.38 11.29 13.45
CA LEU A 371 -4.12 12.15 14.61
C LEU A 371 -4.84 11.64 15.87
N GLN A 372 -6.08 11.19 15.72
CA GLN A 372 -6.81 10.62 16.85
C GLN A 372 -6.15 9.35 17.37
N ALA A 373 -5.77 8.44 16.47
CA ALA A 373 -5.08 7.20 16.84
C ALA A 373 -3.73 7.47 17.55
N CYS A 374 -2.95 8.43 17.05
CA CYS A 374 -1.71 8.83 17.69
C CYS A 374 -1.94 9.43 19.09
N ARG A 375 -2.98 10.27 19.25
CA ARG A 375 -3.33 10.88 20.54
C ARG A 375 -3.84 9.84 21.53
N ASP A 376 -4.67 8.90 21.07
CA ASP A 376 -5.13 7.79 21.91
C ASP A 376 -3.96 7.01 22.49
N LEU A 377 -2.95 6.66 21.67
CA LEU A 377 -1.74 5.98 22.14
C LEU A 377 -0.93 6.82 23.14
N LEU A 378 -0.79 8.12 22.89
CA LEU A 378 -0.10 9.02 23.84
C LEU A 378 -0.83 9.12 25.19
N GLU A 379 -2.15 8.94 25.20
CA GLU A 379 -2.97 8.89 26.41
C GLU A 379 -3.08 7.48 27.02
N GLY A 380 -2.37 6.48 26.46
CA GLY A 380 -2.43 5.09 26.92
C GLY A 380 -3.73 4.37 26.56
N LYS A 381 -4.45 4.85 25.56
CA LYS A 381 -5.67 4.25 25.03
C LYS A 381 -5.36 3.43 23.78
N GLU A 382 -6.05 2.31 23.61
CA GLU A 382 -5.94 1.52 22.38
C GLU A 382 -6.74 2.19 21.25
N PRO A 383 -6.12 2.51 20.11
CA PRO A 383 -6.79 3.18 19.00
C PRO A 383 -7.72 2.23 18.25
N PHE A 384 -8.61 2.80 17.44
CA PHE A 384 -9.43 2.01 16.54
C PHE A 384 -8.59 1.27 15.49
N VAL A 385 -8.77 -0.05 15.44
CA VAL A 385 -8.18 -0.96 14.43
C VAL A 385 -9.26 -1.96 14.02
N PRO A 386 -9.51 -2.20 12.73
CA PRO A 386 -10.37 -3.28 12.27
C PRO A 386 -9.85 -4.63 12.76
N ARG A 387 -10.62 -5.31 13.62
CA ARG A 387 -10.18 -6.56 14.25
C ARG A 387 -10.52 -7.79 13.41
N LYS A 388 -11.61 -7.73 12.64
CA LYS A 388 -12.08 -8.83 11.80
C LYS A 388 -11.56 -8.69 10.38
N GLY A 389 -10.97 -9.76 9.84
CA GLY A 389 -10.50 -9.79 8.46
C GLY A 389 -11.61 -9.49 7.45
N SER A 390 -12.83 -9.91 7.73
CA SER A 390 -14.00 -9.70 6.87
C SER A 390 -14.40 -8.21 6.68
N ALA A 391 -13.97 -7.31 7.55
CA ALA A 391 -14.19 -5.87 7.36
C ALA A 391 -13.54 -5.36 6.06
N TYR A 392 -12.49 -6.03 5.58
CA TYR A 392 -11.76 -5.66 4.37
C TYR A 392 -12.35 -6.21 3.07
N ARG A 393 -13.50 -6.90 3.12
CA ARG A 393 -14.21 -7.38 1.93
C ARG A 393 -14.95 -6.25 1.24
N VAL A 394 -14.22 -5.39 0.57
CA VAL A 394 -14.74 -4.20 -0.09
C VAL A 394 -14.22 -4.05 -1.51
N ARG A 395 -15.00 -3.34 -2.33
CA ARG A 395 -14.66 -2.96 -3.71
C ARG A 395 -15.01 -1.49 -3.96
N SER A 396 -14.41 -0.89 -4.97
CA SER A 396 -14.79 0.44 -5.42
C SER A 396 -16.05 0.41 -6.29
N VAL A 397 -16.70 1.57 -6.46
CA VAL A 397 -17.83 1.75 -7.38
C VAL A 397 -17.54 2.89 -8.33
N ALA A 398 -17.80 2.69 -9.62
CA ALA A 398 -17.71 3.71 -10.67
C ALA A 398 -18.89 3.53 -11.63
N ASP A 399 -19.99 4.25 -11.41
CA ASP A 399 -21.22 4.08 -12.19
C ASP A 399 -22.01 5.39 -12.33
N VAL A 400 -22.75 5.49 -13.43
CA VAL A 400 -23.77 6.54 -13.63
C VAL A 400 -25.07 6.09 -12.97
N MET A 401 -25.67 6.94 -12.14
CA MET A 401 -26.87 6.64 -11.38
C MET A 401 -27.85 7.81 -11.43
N ASP A 402 -29.15 7.49 -11.34
CA ASP A 402 -30.19 8.50 -11.18
C ASP A 402 -29.90 9.39 -9.98
N ARG A 403 -30.23 10.69 -10.08
CA ARG A 403 -30.00 11.67 -8.98
C ARG A 403 -30.70 11.32 -7.69
N SER A 404 -31.77 10.56 -7.72
CA SER A 404 -32.50 10.14 -6.53
C SER A 404 -31.72 9.13 -5.68
N VAL A 405 -30.71 8.45 -6.26
CA VAL A 405 -29.89 7.49 -5.51
C VAL A 405 -28.94 8.23 -4.59
N THR A 406 -29.15 8.08 -3.30
CA THR A 406 -28.38 8.77 -2.26
C THR A 406 -26.96 8.18 -2.09
N PHE A 407 -26.06 8.96 -1.50
CA PHE A 407 -24.73 8.46 -1.14
C PHE A 407 -24.82 7.25 -0.20
N GLU A 408 -25.74 7.29 0.78
CA GLU A 408 -25.95 6.22 1.75
C GLU A 408 -26.36 4.89 1.07
N GLU A 409 -27.23 4.95 0.07
CA GLU A 409 -27.62 3.78 -0.71
C GLU A 409 -26.46 3.26 -1.54
N ASN A 410 -25.69 4.15 -2.17
CA ASN A 410 -24.51 3.79 -2.96
C ASN A 410 -23.42 3.12 -2.12
N THR A 411 -23.21 3.55 -0.87
CA THR A 411 -22.18 2.95 -0.01
C THR A 411 -22.41 1.47 0.26
N LYS A 412 -23.67 0.98 0.20
CA LYS A 412 -23.98 -0.45 0.35
C LYS A 412 -23.40 -1.33 -0.75
N ARG A 413 -23.08 -0.74 -1.92
CA ARG A 413 -22.48 -1.45 -3.07
C ARG A 413 -20.97 -1.65 -2.92
N VAL A 414 -20.34 -0.96 -1.96
CA VAL A 414 -18.92 -1.08 -1.66
C VAL A 414 -18.63 -2.40 -0.94
N ALA A 415 -19.51 -2.84 -0.05
CA ALA A 415 -19.36 -4.11 0.64
C ALA A 415 -19.56 -5.28 -0.33
N VAL A 416 -18.66 -6.26 -0.29
CA VAL A 416 -18.79 -7.52 -1.02
C VAL A 416 -19.40 -8.54 -0.07
N GLY A 417 -20.60 -9.03 -0.40
CA GLY A 417 -21.25 -10.08 0.37
C GLY A 417 -20.38 -11.35 0.42
N VAL A 418 -20.52 -12.10 1.50
CA VAL A 418 -20.05 -13.49 1.53
C VAL A 418 -20.94 -14.26 0.58
N ALA A 419 -20.38 -14.76 -0.54
CA ALA A 419 -21.07 -15.76 -1.35
C ALA A 419 -21.14 -17.08 -0.57
#